data_afe13de9662ba16b794edc5708921c45
#
_entry.id   afe13de9662ba16b794edc5708921c45
#
_cell.length_a   1.000
_cell.length_b   1.000
_cell.length_c   1.000
_cell.angle_alpha   90.00
_cell.angle_beta   90.00
_cell.angle_gamma   90.00
#
_symmetry.space_group_name_H-M   'P 1'
#
loop_
_entity.id
_entity.type
_entity.pdbx_description
1 polymer ?
#
loop_
_entity_poly.entity_id
_entity_poly.type
_entity_poly.pdbx_seq_one_letter_code
_entity_poly.pdbx_strand_id
1 'polypeptide(L)'
;MKHTESLAAATGRLIHSDDSSATVEEVQGLYGPFTFPELLLQRLWAEQTFQVERLQSHSGETVKVSYPGRWNRLAGPDFRDARVTIDGVSKRGDIEVHLRETDWHAHGHSDNPAYANVILHVVLFPCEREVTATGGMGEIPIVSLLPLLWHDLEEYAADDAIATMAARPSERLLGEWMWLPVTEARERLQEMSRRRWESKVRYARLRIEKLGWAEACHHTALEILGYRFNRSGMLRIATRFPLAAWRAGAMDCDAVFEAERETGGWALQGVRPANHPLVRLRAYRGWIGAVGDWPERLRREGLDWPNWDATELTESAMEWRRRVGFKARWMGVMRAIGALDCVPRPRADNLWGDGLLPLLAGAGHLREEQAFDWWRRAWPGDQPDSVKKTLRSLGVASGQTHPLTWGDVQGLLWWRWDQARQATLGRT
;
A
#
# COMPACT_ATOMS: atom_id res chain seq x y z
N MET A 1 -14.23 -20.16 25.34
CA MET A 1 -14.24 -18.78 25.88
C MET A 1 -12.92 -18.49 26.59
N LYS A 2 -11.76 -18.41 25.91
CA LYS A 2 -10.45 -18.02 26.50
C LYS A 2 -9.46 -17.45 25.47
N HIS A 3 -9.91 -16.93 24.34
CA HIS A 3 -9.02 -16.35 23.28
C HIS A 3 -9.32 -14.90 22.91
N THR A 4 -10.25 -14.23 23.58
CA THR A 4 -10.60 -12.83 23.30
C THR A 4 -9.88 -11.80 24.19
N GLU A 5 -9.25 -12.22 25.29
CA GLU A 5 -8.57 -11.29 26.22
C GLU A 5 -7.13 -10.94 25.84
N SER A 6 -6.51 -11.68 24.93
CA SER A 6 -5.10 -11.43 24.55
C SER A 6 -4.90 -10.32 23.54
N LEU A 7 -5.93 -9.91 22.78
CA LEU A 7 -5.79 -8.84 21.77
C LEU A 7 -5.93 -7.42 22.36
N ALA A 8 -6.67 -7.26 23.44
CA ALA A 8 -6.80 -5.96 24.11
C ALA A 8 -5.53 -5.56 24.88
N ALA A 9 -4.76 -6.55 25.35
CA ALA A 9 -3.52 -6.31 26.08
C ALA A 9 -2.33 -5.88 25.21
N ALA A 10 -2.36 -6.18 23.90
CA ALA A 10 -1.29 -5.80 22.99
C ALA A 10 -1.40 -4.33 22.51
N THR A 11 -2.62 -3.78 22.48
CA THR A 11 -2.85 -2.38 22.11
C THR A 11 -2.58 -1.41 23.27
N GLY A 12 -2.69 -1.86 24.53
CA GLY A 12 -2.51 -1.02 25.72
C GLY A 12 -1.06 -0.82 26.19
N ARG A 13 -0.06 -1.47 25.57
CA ARG A 13 1.36 -1.34 25.97
C ARG A 13 2.21 -0.42 25.09
N LEU A 14 1.62 0.26 24.13
CA LEU A 14 2.34 1.15 23.19
C LEU A 14 2.31 2.63 23.59
N ILE A 15 1.76 2.99 24.74
CA ILE A 15 1.64 4.38 25.18
C ILE A 15 2.17 4.51 26.60
N HIS A 16 3.45 4.45 26.81
CA HIS A 16 4.16 5.08 27.93
C HIS A 16 5.67 5.07 27.68
N SER A 17 6.17 6.15 27.13
CA SER A 17 7.46 6.72 27.46
C SER A 17 7.38 8.23 27.27
N ASP A 18 7.35 8.95 28.40
CA ASP A 18 7.62 10.37 28.49
C ASP A 18 9.00 10.65 27.89
N ASP A 19 9.03 11.24 26.72
CA ASP A 19 10.16 12.10 26.34
C ASP A 19 9.68 13.15 25.32
N SER A 20 9.66 14.40 25.77
CA SER A 20 9.07 15.56 25.13
C SER A 20 9.95 16.20 24.06
N SER A 21 10.57 15.43 23.17
CA SER A 21 11.34 15.96 22.05
C SER A 21 11.30 15.14 20.76
N ALA A 22 10.49 14.12 20.68
CA ALA A 22 10.34 13.36 19.44
C ALA A 22 9.06 13.78 18.72
N THR A 23 9.16 14.80 17.90
CA THR A 23 8.17 15.18 16.88
C THR A 23 8.18 14.19 15.70
N VAL A 24 8.41 12.95 15.95
CA VAL A 24 8.29 11.93 14.92
C VAL A 24 7.17 11.02 15.35
N GLU A 25 6.18 11.06 14.57
CA GLU A 25 5.06 10.16 14.54
C GLU A 25 5.55 8.76 14.24
N GLU A 26 6.31 8.20 15.15
CA GLU A 26 6.60 6.79 15.20
C GLU A 26 5.41 6.07 15.80
N VAL A 27 4.59 5.49 14.93
CA VAL A 27 3.83 4.32 15.34
C VAL A 27 4.87 3.21 15.40
N GLN A 28 5.63 3.19 16.51
CA GLN A 28 6.72 2.25 16.69
C GLN A 28 6.18 0.83 16.58
N GLY A 29 6.78 0.09 15.69
CA GLY A 29 6.54 -1.34 15.52
C GLY A 29 5.61 -1.74 14.39
N LEU A 30 4.70 -0.88 13.91
CA LEU A 30 3.84 -1.23 12.78
C LEU A 30 4.27 -0.60 11.45
N TYR A 31 4.68 0.68 11.46
CA TYR A 31 4.88 1.42 10.21
C TYR A 31 6.27 2.08 10.08
N GLY A 32 7.11 2.05 11.12
CA GLY A 32 8.41 2.72 11.15
C GLY A 32 8.29 4.25 11.20
N PRO A 33 9.41 4.99 11.08
CA PRO A 33 9.42 6.44 11.15
C PRO A 33 8.86 7.04 9.84
N PHE A 34 7.57 7.29 9.80
CA PHE A 34 6.89 7.90 8.67
C PHE A 34 6.30 9.25 9.00
N THR A 35 6.62 10.25 8.20
CA THR A 35 5.75 11.39 7.98
C THR A 35 4.89 11.11 6.75
N PHE A 36 3.60 11.13 6.93
CA PHE A 36 2.62 10.90 5.89
C PHE A 36 2.06 12.26 5.45
N PRO A 37 2.09 12.62 4.17
CA PRO A 37 1.54 13.90 3.73
C PRO A 37 0.03 13.94 3.98
N GLU A 38 -0.46 14.99 4.60
CA GLU A 38 -1.89 15.22 4.82
C GLU A 38 -2.70 15.16 3.51
N LEU A 39 -2.13 15.68 2.43
CA LEU A 39 -2.72 15.57 1.09
C LEU A 39 -3.01 14.12 0.66
N LEU A 40 -2.18 13.18 1.08
CA LEU A 40 -2.41 11.75 0.80
C LEU A 40 -3.57 11.21 1.65
N LEU A 41 -3.68 11.64 2.90
CA LEU A 41 -4.82 11.31 3.76
C LEU A 41 -6.14 11.89 3.21
N GLN A 42 -6.13 13.14 2.76
CA GLN A 42 -7.26 13.76 2.06
C GLN A 42 -7.67 12.94 0.83
N ARG A 43 -6.70 12.38 0.09
CA ARG A 43 -6.99 11.49 -1.05
C ARG A 43 -7.62 10.17 -0.60
N LEU A 44 -7.10 9.54 0.46
CA LEU A 44 -7.69 8.32 1.03
C LEU A 44 -9.15 8.55 1.41
N TRP A 45 -9.45 9.69 2.04
CA TRP A 45 -10.81 10.07 2.37
C TRP A 45 -11.67 10.31 1.10
N ALA A 46 -11.18 11.07 0.12
CA ALA A 46 -11.92 11.36 -1.11
C ALA A 46 -12.27 10.09 -1.90
N GLU A 47 -11.33 9.15 -1.97
CA GLU A 47 -11.47 7.89 -2.73
C GLU A 47 -12.08 6.76 -1.90
N GLN A 48 -12.28 6.95 -0.59
CA GLN A 48 -12.81 5.95 0.35
C GLN A 48 -12.04 4.61 0.29
N THR A 49 -10.71 4.68 0.18
CA THR A 49 -9.83 3.52 -0.01
C THR A 49 -9.41 2.85 1.30
N PHE A 50 -10.34 2.74 2.24
CA PHE A 50 -10.19 2.09 3.55
C PHE A 50 -11.44 1.25 3.89
N GLN A 51 -11.47 0.60 5.05
CA GLN A 51 -12.58 -0.28 5.48
C GLN A 51 -13.79 0.56 5.95
N VAL A 52 -14.52 1.15 5.00
CA VAL A 52 -15.64 2.08 5.25
C VAL A 52 -16.77 1.47 6.10
N GLU A 53 -16.95 0.15 6.00
CA GLU A 53 -17.97 -0.60 6.75
C GLU A 53 -17.66 -0.65 8.26
N ARG A 54 -16.42 -0.41 8.62
CA ARG A 54 -15.92 -0.43 10.01
C ARG A 54 -15.69 0.96 10.58
N LEU A 55 -16.08 2.01 9.84
CA LEU A 55 -15.86 3.37 10.27
C LEU A 55 -16.73 3.66 11.49
N GLN A 56 -16.09 4.02 12.58
CA GLN A 56 -16.71 4.40 13.86
C GLN A 56 -16.03 5.64 14.40
N SER A 57 -16.80 6.49 15.10
CA SER A 57 -16.23 7.58 15.89
C SER A 57 -15.46 7.01 17.10
N HIS A 58 -14.61 7.80 17.70
CA HIS A 58 -13.90 7.41 18.92
C HIS A 58 -14.86 7.20 20.10
N SER A 59 -16.06 7.83 20.09
CA SER A 59 -17.15 7.54 21.03
C SER A 59 -17.93 6.26 20.74
N GLY A 60 -17.54 5.52 19.66
CA GLY A 60 -18.15 4.23 19.30
C GLY A 60 -19.36 4.33 18.37
N GLU A 61 -19.74 5.51 17.93
CA GLU A 61 -20.88 5.73 17.01
C GLU A 61 -20.54 5.19 15.62
N THR A 62 -21.47 4.48 14.99
CA THR A 62 -21.30 4.00 13.61
C THR A 62 -21.38 5.18 12.64
N VAL A 63 -20.37 5.33 11.78
CA VAL A 63 -20.32 6.37 10.74
C VAL A 63 -20.45 5.74 9.35
N LYS A 64 -21.45 6.19 8.59
CA LYS A 64 -21.66 5.80 7.18
C LYS A 64 -21.49 7.02 6.28
N VAL A 65 -20.63 6.91 5.29
CA VAL A 65 -20.35 7.99 4.34
C VAL A 65 -21.14 7.73 3.06
N SER A 66 -22.17 8.56 2.84
CA SER A 66 -22.95 8.54 1.58
C SER A 66 -22.29 9.40 0.51
N TYR A 67 -21.60 10.46 0.91
CA TYR A 67 -20.82 11.32 0.04
C TYR A 67 -19.68 11.94 0.86
N PRO A 68 -18.40 11.75 0.47
CA PRO A 68 -17.26 12.24 1.24
C PRO A 68 -17.08 13.76 1.22
N GLY A 69 -17.85 14.47 0.41
CA GLY A 69 -17.72 15.90 0.19
C GLY A 69 -16.95 16.24 -1.08
N ARG A 70 -17.09 17.50 -1.50
CA ARG A 70 -16.30 18.07 -2.59
C ARG A 70 -14.95 18.52 -2.05
N TRP A 71 -13.88 17.94 -2.54
CA TRP A 71 -12.52 18.28 -2.14
C TRP A 71 -12.23 19.77 -2.38
N ASN A 72 -11.92 20.51 -1.31
CA ASN A 72 -11.56 21.91 -1.32
C ASN A 72 -10.04 22.04 -1.23
N ARG A 73 -9.41 22.63 -2.24
CA ARG A 73 -7.97 22.88 -2.27
C ARG A 73 -7.61 24.35 -1.98
N LEU A 74 -8.59 25.09 -1.47
CA LEU A 74 -8.49 26.50 -1.10
C LEU A 74 -8.61 26.62 0.43
N ALA A 75 -8.60 27.81 0.95
CA ALA A 75 -8.79 28.04 2.38
C ALA A 75 -10.15 27.53 2.89
N GLY A 76 -10.21 27.12 4.16
CA GLY A 76 -11.37 26.53 4.83
C GLY A 76 -11.34 25.00 4.81
N PRO A 77 -12.42 24.33 5.28
CA PRO A 77 -12.45 22.89 5.41
C PRO A 77 -12.07 22.11 4.15
N ASP A 78 -11.38 20.99 4.33
CA ASP A 78 -10.84 20.16 3.26
C ASP A 78 -11.92 19.59 2.32
N PHE A 79 -13.07 19.24 2.87
CA PHE A 79 -14.20 18.73 2.09
C PHE A 79 -15.46 19.48 2.45
N ARG A 80 -16.18 19.96 1.44
CA ARG A 80 -17.42 20.69 1.59
C ARG A 80 -18.62 19.86 1.16
N ASP A 81 -19.76 20.11 1.81
CA ASP A 81 -21.04 19.48 1.48
C ASP A 81 -21.06 17.95 1.60
N ALA A 82 -20.28 17.38 2.48
CA ALA A 82 -20.31 15.94 2.77
C ALA A 82 -21.67 15.50 3.31
N ARG A 83 -22.00 14.23 3.11
CA ARG A 83 -23.20 13.59 3.65
C ARG A 83 -22.81 12.33 4.38
N VAL A 84 -22.99 12.33 5.69
CA VAL A 84 -22.66 11.21 6.56
C VAL A 84 -23.86 10.88 7.45
N THR A 85 -23.96 9.63 7.85
CA THR A 85 -24.93 9.19 8.86
C THR A 85 -24.14 8.74 10.07
N ILE A 86 -24.36 9.38 11.22
CA ILE A 86 -23.70 9.08 12.48
C ILE A 86 -24.77 8.52 13.41
N ASP A 87 -24.60 7.27 13.81
CA ASP A 87 -25.53 6.51 14.66
C ASP A 87 -26.99 6.59 14.21
N GLY A 88 -27.22 6.47 12.89
CA GLY A 88 -28.53 6.54 12.26
C GLY A 88 -29.03 7.96 11.95
N VAL A 89 -28.34 9.01 12.41
CA VAL A 89 -28.72 10.40 12.16
C VAL A 89 -27.97 10.94 10.94
N SER A 90 -28.70 11.31 9.88
CA SER A 90 -28.10 11.90 8.68
C SER A 90 -27.68 13.34 8.93
N LYS A 91 -26.43 13.65 8.64
CA LYS A 91 -25.84 14.99 8.75
C LYS A 91 -25.29 15.44 7.39
N ARG A 92 -25.40 16.73 7.12
CA ARG A 92 -24.77 17.38 5.96
C ARG A 92 -23.93 18.54 6.45
N GLY A 93 -22.68 18.60 6.03
CA GLY A 93 -21.74 19.65 6.44
C GLY A 93 -20.37 19.42 5.83
N ASP A 94 -19.36 20.03 6.43
CA ASP A 94 -18.01 19.97 5.96
C ASP A 94 -17.20 18.94 6.76
N ILE A 95 -16.04 18.50 6.21
CA ILE A 95 -15.13 17.57 6.85
C ILE A 95 -13.74 18.17 6.83
N GLU A 96 -13.06 18.07 7.96
CA GLU A 96 -11.67 18.43 8.11
C GLU A 96 -10.82 17.19 8.31
N VAL A 97 -9.61 17.18 7.74
CA VAL A 97 -8.74 16.03 7.69
C VAL A 97 -7.36 16.42 8.18
N HIS A 98 -6.86 15.76 9.25
CA HIS A 98 -5.54 16.01 9.81
C HIS A 98 -4.77 14.71 10.04
N LEU A 99 -3.47 14.79 10.19
CA LEU A 99 -2.70 13.64 10.64
C LEU A 99 -3.02 13.31 12.09
N ARG A 100 -3.16 14.33 12.93
CA ARG A 100 -3.43 14.22 14.37
C ARG A 100 -4.61 15.11 14.79
N GLU A 101 -5.26 14.71 15.83
CA GLU A 101 -6.34 15.51 16.45
C GLU A 101 -5.85 16.89 16.92
N THR A 102 -4.62 16.95 17.45
CA THR A 102 -4.00 18.21 17.94
C THR A 102 -3.81 19.27 16.84
N ASP A 103 -3.75 18.85 15.57
CA ASP A 103 -3.54 19.74 14.43
C ASP A 103 -4.73 20.69 14.24
N TRP A 104 -5.93 20.32 14.68
CA TRP A 104 -7.10 21.18 14.70
C TRP A 104 -6.85 22.50 15.47
N HIS A 105 -6.29 22.39 16.66
CA HIS A 105 -5.98 23.55 17.48
C HIS A 105 -4.71 24.27 16.99
N ALA A 106 -3.71 23.54 16.56
CA ALA A 106 -2.48 24.10 16.03
C ALA A 106 -2.70 24.97 14.78
N HIS A 107 -3.68 24.61 13.94
CA HIS A 107 -4.07 25.38 12.76
C HIS A 107 -5.11 26.49 13.06
N GLY A 108 -5.55 26.64 14.32
CA GLY A 108 -6.45 27.70 14.75
C GLY A 108 -7.90 27.55 14.26
N HIS A 109 -8.35 26.32 14.04
CA HIS A 109 -9.69 26.05 13.51
C HIS A 109 -10.80 26.28 14.54
N SER A 110 -10.49 26.19 15.84
CA SER A 110 -11.47 26.30 16.93
C SER A 110 -12.28 27.60 16.91
N ASP A 111 -11.62 28.71 16.58
CA ASP A 111 -12.20 30.05 16.61
C ASP A 111 -12.47 30.63 15.20
N ASN A 112 -12.28 29.83 14.17
CA ASN A 112 -12.42 30.25 12.78
C ASN A 112 -13.84 29.95 12.25
N PRO A 113 -14.67 30.98 11.94
CA PRO A 113 -16.01 30.78 11.45
C PRO A 113 -16.13 29.95 10.17
N ALA A 114 -15.05 29.87 9.37
CA ALA A 114 -15.03 29.04 8.17
C ALA A 114 -15.22 27.55 8.46
N TYR A 115 -14.91 27.10 9.70
CA TYR A 115 -15.02 25.70 10.15
C TYR A 115 -16.29 25.42 10.95
N ALA A 116 -17.19 26.40 11.07
CA ALA A 116 -18.44 26.28 11.83
C ALA A 116 -19.38 25.17 11.33
N ASN A 117 -19.26 24.78 10.06
CA ASN A 117 -20.08 23.76 9.45
C ASN A 117 -19.41 22.38 9.41
N VAL A 118 -18.26 22.20 10.07
CA VAL A 118 -17.57 20.90 10.12
C VAL A 118 -18.36 19.95 11.04
N ILE A 119 -18.71 18.79 10.49
CA ILE A 119 -19.54 17.78 11.15
C ILE A 119 -18.76 16.50 11.50
N LEU A 120 -17.53 16.36 10.99
CA LEU A 120 -16.66 15.22 11.24
C LEU A 120 -15.20 15.65 11.13
N HIS A 121 -14.39 15.28 12.12
CA HIS A 121 -12.94 15.42 12.10
C HIS A 121 -12.30 14.08 11.81
N VAL A 122 -11.64 13.96 10.67
CA VAL A 122 -10.97 12.75 10.21
C VAL A 122 -9.49 12.84 10.52
N VAL A 123 -8.95 11.89 11.29
CA VAL A 123 -7.51 11.84 11.61
C VAL A 123 -6.88 10.56 11.10
N LEU A 124 -5.58 10.58 10.83
CA LEU A 124 -4.85 9.36 10.49
C LEU A 124 -4.61 8.53 11.75
N PHE A 125 -3.99 9.13 12.77
CA PHE A 125 -3.57 8.43 13.97
C PHE A 125 -4.68 8.39 15.02
N PRO A 126 -4.91 7.23 15.67
CA PRO A 126 -5.79 7.15 16.82
C PRO A 126 -5.35 8.09 17.94
N CYS A 127 -6.31 8.68 18.63
CA CYS A 127 -6.10 9.52 19.81
C CYS A 127 -7.04 9.10 20.94
N GLU A 128 -6.78 9.58 22.15
CA GLU A 128 -7.61 9.29 23.33
C GLU A 128 -8.88 10.13 23.38
N ARG A 129 -8.95 11.24 22.64
CA ARG A 129 -10.11 12.12 22.61
C ARG A 129 -11.22 11.52 21.77
N GLU A 130 -12.44 11.62 22.29
CA GLU A 130 -13.65 11.15 21.60
C GLU A 130 -14.17 12.20 20.60
N VAL A 131 -14.00 13.48 20.94
CA VAL A 131 -14.52 14.60 20.14
C VAL A 131 -13.48 15.72 20.06
N THR A 132 -13.57 16.50 19.00
CA THR A 132 -12.84 17.77 18.86
C THR A 132 -13.71 18.89 19.41
N ALA A 133 -13.22 19.60 20.43
CA ALA A 133 -13.87 20.76 20.98
C ALA A 133 -13.67 21.98 20.07
N THR A 134 -14.74 22.66 19.75
CA THR A 134 -14.71 23.93 19.02
C THR A 134 -15.04 25.10 19.94
N GLY A 135 -14.46 26.26 19.68
CA GLY A 135 -14.60 27.47 20.51
C GLY A 135 -16.02 28.06 20.59
N GLY A 136 -17.01 27.23 20.84
CA GLY A 136 -18.44 27.65 21.00
C GLY A 136 -19.39 27.09 19.94
N MET A 137 -18.92 26.26 19.01
CA MET A 137 -19.75 25.68 17.93
C MET A 137 -20.12 24.18 18.18
N GLY A 138 -19.86 23.68 19.40
CA GLY A 138 -20.19 22.31 19.80
C GLY A 138 -19.00 21.33 19.67
N GLU A 139 -19.31 20.05 19.77
CA GLU A 139 -18.35 18.95 19.70
C GLU A 139 -18.45 18.25 18.34
N ILE A 140 -17.30 17.96 17.74
CA ILE A 140 -17.19 17.29 16.45
C ILE A 140 -16.68 15.87 16.70
N PRO A 141 -17.38 14.81 16.24
CA PRO A 141 -16.90 13.44 16.34
C PRO A 141 -15.57 13.26 15.60
N ILE A 142 -14.68 12.44 16.18
CA ILE A 142 -13.39 12.08 15.61
C ILE A 142 -13.46 10.66 15.06
N VAL A 143 -12.89 10.43 13.87
CA VAL A 143 -12.68 9.10 13.30
C VAL A 143 -11.21 8.93 12.91
N SER A 144 -10.63 7.73 13.17
CA SER A 144 -9.26 7.42 12.80
C SER A 144 -9.20 6.46 11.62
N LEU A 145 -8.40 6.76 10.61
CA LEU A 145 -8.29 5.94 9.42
C LEU A 145 -7.20 4.86 9.49
N LEU A 146 -6.14 5.05 10.28
CA LEU A 146 -5.02 4.10 10.33
C LEU A 146 -5.43 2.65 10.61
N PRO A 147 -6.32 2.36 11.59
CA PRO A 147 -6.78 0.99 11.86
C PRO A 147 -7.64 0.39 10.74
N LEU A 148 -8.12 1.23 9.84
CA LEU A 148 -9.05 0.88 8.76
C LEU A 148 -8.36 0.73 7.41
N LEU A 149 -7.06 1.00 7.30
CA LEU A 149 -6.35 0.90 6.03
C LEU A 149 -6.28 -0.56 5.56
N TRP A 150 -6.43 -0.76 4.25
CA TRP A 150 -6.35 -2.09 3.63
C TRP A 150 -4.93 -2.60 3.49
N HIS A 151 -4.00 -1.70 3.19
CA HIS A 151 -2.59 -1.98 3.01
C HIS A 151 -1.75 -0.91 3.72
N ASP A 152 -0.47 -1.10 3.73
CA ASP A 152 0.44 -0.19 4.42
C ASP A 152 0.51 1.20 3.74
N LEU A 153 0.92 2.19 4.52
CA LEU A 153 1.00 3.58 4.07
C LEU A 153 1.95 3.76 2.88
N GLU A 154 3.00 2.95 2.78
CA GLU A 154 3.96 3.01 1.68
C GLU A 154 3.36 2.57 0.35
N GLU A 155 2.41 1.65 0.34
CA GLU A 155 1.72 1.26 -0.89
C GLU A 155 0.86 2.41 -1.40
N TYR A 156 0.13 3.09 -0.52
CA TYR A 156 -0.60 4.31 -0.89
C TYR A 156 0.34 5.41 -1.39
N ALA A 157 1.47 5.62 -0.70
CA ALA A 157 2.47 6.61 -1.09
C ALA A 157 3.15 6.26 -2.43
N ALA A 158 3.38 4.98 -2.70
CA ALA A 158 3.92 4.53 -3.99
C ALA A 158 2.94 4.79 -5.13
N ASP A 159 1.65 4.55 -4.93
CA ASP A 159 0.62 4.84 -5.93
C ASP A 159 0.50 6.35 -6.19
N ASP A 160 0.58 7.17 -5.15
CA ASP A 160 0.62 8.64 -5.27
C ASP A 160 1.88 9.13 -6.01
N ALA A 161 3.05 8.58 -5.70
CA ALA A 161 4.29 8.89 -6.39
C ALA A 161 4.20 8.58 -7.89
N ILE A 162 3.61 7.44 -8.26
CA ILE A 162 3.38 7.07 -9.65
C ILE A 162 2.44 8.07 -10.34
N ALA A 163 1.34 8.45 -9.69
CA ALA A 163 0.40 9.43 -10.22
C ALA A 163 1.05 10.80 -10.42
N THR A 164 1.85 11.25 -9.46
CA THR A 164 2.60 12.51 -9.53
C THR A 164 3.61 12.51 -10.67
N MET A 165 4.37 11.43 -10.86
CA MET A 165 5.30 11.29 -11.98
C MET A 165 4.60 11.24 -13.34
N ALA A 166 3.38 10.72 -13.41
CA ALA A 166 2.59 10.75 -14.64
C ALA A 166 2.10 12.17 -15.00
N ALA A 167 1.81 12.99 -13.99
CA ALA A 167 1.27 14.34 -14.16
C ALA A 167 2.31 15.43 -14.40
N ARG A 168 3.59 15.19 -14.12
CA ARG A 168 4.67 16.19 -14.20
C ARG A 168 5.80 15.73 -15.14
N PRO A 169 6.43 16.65 -15.90
CA PRO A 169 7.64 16.34 -16.67
C PRO A 169 8.75 15.81 -15.74
N SER A 170 9.46 14.77 -16.19
CA SER A 170 10.53 14.10 -15.42
C SER A 170 11.64 15.06 -14.97
N GLU A 171 11.97 16.05 -15.79
CA GLU A 171 13.01 17.05 -15.48
C GLU A 171 12.73 17.86 -14.21
N ARG A 172 11.45 18.19 -13.95
CA ARG A 172 11.07 18.91 -12.72
C ARG A 172 11.03 18.01 -11.48
N LEU A 173 10.95 16.70 -11.69
CA LEU A 173 10.88 15.74 -10.58
C LEU A 173 12.26 15.35 -10.07
N LEU A 174 13.25 15.35 -10.96
CA LEU A 174 14.56 14.80 -10.66
C LEU A 174 15.50 15.80 -9.96
N GLY A 175 15.26 17.10 -10.12
CA GLY A 175 16.04 18.14 -9.44
C GLY A 175 17.55 17.86 -9.47
N GLU A 176 18.15 17.74 -8.29
CA GLU A 176 19.59 17.50 -8.12
C GLU A 176 20.08 16.18 -8.74
N TRP A 177 19.22 15.17 -8.87
CA TRP A 177 19.61 13.86 -9.40
C TRP A 177 20.06 13.90 -10.85
N MET A 178 19.59 14.86 -11.64
CA MET A 178 20.02 15.03 -13.03
C MET A 178 21.51 15.44 -13.15
N TRP A 179 22.07 15.95 -12.08
CA TRP A 179 23.47 16.40 -12.03
C TRP A 179 24.40 15.39 -11.37
N LEU A 180 23.86 14.28 -10.84
CA LEU A 180 24.67 13.24 -10.23
C LEU A 180 25.38 12.40 -11.30
N PRO A 181 26.61 11.94 -11.02
CA PRO A 181 27.21 10.86 -11.76
C PRO A 181 26.30 9.64 -11.76
N VAL A 182 26.20 8.91 -12.89
CA VAL A 182 25.32 7.73 -13.02
C VAL A 182 25.61 6.66 -11.96
N THR A 183 26.87 6.50 -11.58
CA THR A 183 27.29 5.59 -10.49
C THR A 183 26.65 5.96 -9.17
N GLU A 184 26.72 7.23 -8.80
CA GLU A 184 26.13 7.74 -7.56
C GLU A 184 24.58 7.65 -7.59
N ALA A 185 23.97 7.96 -8.72
CA ALA A 185 22.52 7.78 -8.89
C ALA A 185 22.09 6.31 -8.68
N ARG A 186 22.85 5.35 -9.19
CA ARG A 186 22.63 3.91 -8.98
C ARG A 186 22.79 3.49 -7.52
N GLU A 187 23.83 3.97 -6.86
CA GLU A 187 24.07 3.68 -5.43
C GLU A 187 22.92 4.20 -4.57
N ARG A 188 22.47 5.44 -4.79
CA ARG A 188 21.31 6.00 -4.09
C ARG A 188 20.02 5.23 -4.36
N LEU A 189 19.77 4.84 -5.60
CA LEU A 189 18.60 4.01 -5.93
C LEU A 189 18.68 2.64 -5.26
N GLN A 190 19.87 2.06 -5.17
CA GLN A 190 20.07 0.79 -4.48
C GLN A 190 19.80 0.91 -2.98
N GLU A 191 20.28 1.97 -2.34
CA GLU A 191 19.97 2.25 -0.94
C GLU A 191 18.46 2.42 -0.71
N MET A 192 17.80 3.23 -1.54
CA MET A 192 16.35 3.43 -1.46
C MET A 192 15.58 2.13 -1.72
N SER A 193 16.06 1.29 -2.65
CA SER A 193 15.44 -0.01 -2.90
C SER A 193 15.61 -0.98 -1.72
N ARG A 194 16.73 -0.91 -0.99
CA ARG A 194 16.93 -1.69 0.25
C ARG A 194 15.92 -1.29 1.32
N ARG A 195 15.75 -0.01 1.58
CA ARG A 195 14.75 0.49 2.54
C ARG A 195 13.33 0.06 2.17
N ARG A 196 13.01 0.14 0.87
CA ARG A 196 11.71 -0.33 0.36
C ARG A 196 11.51 -1.82 0.54
N TRP A 197 12.55 -2.63 0.31
CA TRP A 197 12.53 -4.07 0.54
C TRP A 197 12.29 -4.43 2.01
N GLU A 198 13.04 -3.82 2.93
CA GLU A 198 12.91 -4.04 4.37
C GLU A 198 11.49 -3.74 4.85
N SER A 199 10.89 -2.66 4.34
CA SER A 199 9.50 -2.34 4.60
C SER A 199 8.55 -3.42 4.09
N LYS A 200 8.69 -3.87 2.82
CA LYS A 200 7.85 -4.94 2.25
C LYS A 200 7.95 -6.25 3.03
N VAL A 201 9.15 -6.66 3.44
CA VAL A 201 9.36 -7.88 4.25
C VAL A 201 8.69 -7.74 5.62
N ARG A 202 8.83 -6.58 6.27
CA ARG A 202 8.17 -6.31 7.55
C ARG A 202 6.65 -6.44 7.43
N TYR A 203 6.02 -5.85 6.40
CA TYR A 203 4.59 -5.96 6.20
C TYR A 203 4.13 -7.36 5.83
N ALA A 204 4.91 -8.07 5.03
CA ALA A 204 4.64 -9.48 4.74
C ALA A 204 4.65 -10.31 6.03
N ARG A 205 5.60 -10.07 6.94
CA ARG A 205 5.68 -10.73 8.24
C ARG A 205 4.44 -10.43 9.09
N LEU A 206 4.06 -9.16 9.24
CA LEU A 206 2.87 -8.75 9.99
C LEU A 206 1.57 -9.35 9.41
N ARG A 207 1.47 -9.40 8.07
CA ARG A 207 0.33 -10.04 7.39
C ARG A 207 0.26 -11.53 7.68
N ILE A 208 1.40 -12.23 7.65
CA ILE A 208 1.49 -13.66 7.98
C ILE A 208 1.15 -13.92 9.45
N GLU A 209 1.65 -13.10 10.36
CA GLU A 209 1.33 -13.19 11.80
C GLU A 209 -0.16 -13.01 12.06
N LYS A 210 -0.80 -12.09 11.35
CA LYS A 210 -2.24 -11.79 11.53
C LYS A 210 -3.16 -12.83 10.87
N LEU A 211 -2.84 -13.31 9.68
CA LEU A 211 -3.75 -14.11 8.85
C LEU A 211 -3.32 -15.59 8.75
N GLY A 212 -2.09 -15.91 9.09
CA GLY A 212 -1.46 -17.17 8.74
C GLY A 212 -0.96 -17.20 7.29
N TRP A 213 -0.08 -18.16 6.97
CA TRP A 213 0.60 -18.25 5.68
C TRP A 213 -0.33 -18.28 4.48
N ALA A 214 -1.32 -19.19 4.49
CA ALA A 214 -2.18 -19.43 3.35
C ALA A 214 -3.06 -18.20 3.01
N GLU A 215 -3.68 -17.59 4.03
CA GLU A 215 -4.50 -16.40 3.84
C GLU A 215 -3.64 -15.16 3.53
N ALA A 216 -2.45 -15.03 4.09
CA ALA A 216 -1.52 -13.96 3.71
C ALA A 216 -1.14 -14.04 2.23
N CYS A 217 -0.88 -15.25 1.71
CA CYS A 217 -0.66 -15.48 0.29
C CYS A 217 -1.89 -15.12 -0.54
N HIS A 218 -3.08 -15.54 -0.13
CA HIS A 218 -4.36 -15.25 -0.78
C HIS A 218 -4.62 -13.75 -0.89
N HIS A 219 -4.54 -13.03 0.22
CA HIS A 219 -4.72 -11.58 0.27
C HIS A 219 -3.72 -10.85 -0.63
N THR A 220 -2.43 -11.22 -0.55
CA THR A 220 -1.38 -10.61 -1.36
C THR A 220 -1.59 -10.85 -2.85
N ALA A 221 -2.00 -12.05 -3.24
CA ALA A 221 -2.27 -12.35 -4.65
C ALA A 221 -3.43 -11.52 -5.21
N LEU A 222 -4.56 -11.45 -4.50
CA LEU A 222 -5.71 -10.65 -4.92
C LEU A 222 -5.38 -9.15 -4.93
N GLU A 223 -4.71 -8.63 -3.92
CA GLU A 223 -4.26 -7.24 -3.86
C GLU A 223 -3.46 -6.86 -5.13
N ILE A 224 -2.45 -7.65 -5.49
CA ILE A 224 -1.62 -7.37 -6.66
C ILE A 224 -2.40 -7.53 -7.96
N LEU A 225 -3.31 -8.49 -8.05
CA LEU A 225 -4.19 -8.66 -9.21
C LEU A 225 -5.17 -7.49 -9.37
N GLY A 226 -5.54 -6.79 -8.29
CA GLY A 226 -6.35 -5.58 -8.32
C GLY A 226 -5.70 -4.41 -9.05
N TYR A 227 -4.40 -4.47 -9.25
CA TYR A 227 -3.65 -3.37 -9.83
C TYR A 227 -3.80 -2.10 -8.98
N ARG A 228 -3.17 -1.01 -9.41
CA ARG A 228 -3.07 0.26 -8.66
C ARG A 228 -4.40 0.81 -8.14
N PHE A 229 -5.48 0.67 -8.91
CA PHE A 229 -6.75 1.33 -8.59
C PHE A 229 -7.78 0.44 -7.89
N ASN A 230 -7.61 -0.87 -7.94
CA ASN A 230 -8.60 -1.82 -7.43
C ASN A 230 -8.03 -2.75 -6.35
N ARG A 231 -6.89 -2.40 -5.73
CA ARG A 231 -6.27 -3.17 -4.64
C ARG A 231 -7.24 -3.32 -3.45
N SER A 232 -7.84 -2.21 -3.03
CA SER A 232 -8.77 -2.20 -1.88
C SER A 232 -10.01 -3.06 -2.14
N GLY A 233 -10.61 -2.97 -3.34
CA GLY A 233 -11.73 -3.83 -3.72
C GLY A 233 -11.36 -5.32 -3.69
N MET A 234 -10.19 -5.69 -4.21
CA MET A 234 -9.70 -7.06 -4.16
C MET A 234 -9.41 -7.53 -2.73
N LEU A 235 -8.91 -6.68 -1.85
CA LEU A 235 -8.68 -7.01 -0.44
C LEU A 235 -9.99 -7.20 0.33
N ARG A 236 -11.03 -6.40 0.04
CA ARG A 236 -12.38 -6.65 0.59
C ARG A 236 -12.90 -8.04 0.19
N ILE A 237 -12.72 -8.41 -1.07
CA ILE A 237 -13.08 -9.75 -1.55
C ILE A 237 -12.27 -10.84 -0.86
N ALA A 238 -10.95 -10.66 -0.70
CA ALA A 238 -10.11 -11.61 0.01
C ALA A 238 -10.57 -11.81 1.46
N THR A 239 -10.90 -10.70 2.14
CA THR A 239 -11.40 -10.73 3.53
C THR A 239 -12.77 -11.40 3.64
N ARG A 240 -13.67 -11.13 2.69
CA ARG A 240 -15.03 -11.68 2.69
C ARG A 240 -15.07 -13.15 2.29
N PHE A 241 -14.18 -13.57 1.41
CA PHE A 241 -14.13 -14.91 0.84
C PHE A 241 -12.73 -15.51 1.04
N PRO A 242 -12.49 -16.20 2.18
CA PRO A 242 -11.22 -16.86 2.47
C PRO A 242 -10.80 -17.86 1.39
N LEU A 243 -9.53 -18.21 1.30
CA LEU A 243 -8.98 -19.16 0.33
C LEU A 243 -9.73 -20.49 0.29
N ALA A 244 -10.22 -20.94 1.45
CA ALA A 244 -11.04 -22.18 1.53
C ALA A 244 -12.32 -22.09 0.70
N ALA A 245 -13.00 -20.95 0.66
CA ALA A 245 -14.19 -20.72 -0.17
C ALA A 245 -13.87 -20.80 -1.67
N TRP A 246 -12.74 -20.24 -2.08
CA TRP A 246 -12.26 -20.32 -3.46
C TRP A 246 -11.92 -21.78 -3.86
N ARG A 247 -11.28 -22.53 -2.96
CA ARG A 247 -10.94 -23.96 -3.16
C ARG A 247 -12.17 -24.84 -3.31
N ALA A 248 -13.25 -24.52 -2.62
CA ALA A 248 -14.51 -25.25 -2.73
C ALA A 248 -15.18 -25.10 -4.11
N GLY A 249 -14.69 -24.22 -4.98
CA GLY A 249 -15.18 -24.03 -6.34
C GLY A 249 -16.52 -23.28 -6.46
N ALA A 250 -17.11 -22.87 -5.35
CA ALA A 250 -18.42 -22.24 -5.28
C ALA A 250 -18.41 -20.74 -5.62
N MET A 251 -17.25 -20.17 -5.99
CA MET A 251 -17.11 -18.73 -6.24
C MET A 251 -17.71 -18.34 -7.60
N ASP A 252 -18.78 -17.59 -7.57
CA ASP A 252 -19.31 -16.87 -8.73
C ASP A 252 -18.64 -15.50 -8.85
N CYS A 253 -17.64 -15.41 -9.74
CA CYS A 253 -16.87 -14.17 -9.93
C CYS A 253 -17.73 -13.01 -10.45
N ASP A 254 -18.80 -13.30 -11.19
CA ASP A 254 -19.71 -12.29 -11.73
C ASP A 254 -20.56 -11.71 -10.61
N ALA A 255 -21.15 -12.56 -9.78
CA ALA A 255 -21.94 -12.14 -8.62
C ALA A 255 -21.08 -11.36 -7.60
N VAL A 256 -19.85 -11.81 -7.33
CA VAL A 256 -18.91 -11.12 -6.43
C VAL A 256 -18.52 -9.76 -6.99
N PHE A 257 -18.24 -9.67 -8.30
CA PHE A 257 -17.91 -8.42 -8.95
C PHE A 257 -19.08 -7.42 -8.90
N GLU A 258 -20.30 -7.86 -9.18
CA GLU A 258 -21.48 -7.00 -9.16
C GLU A 258 -21.80 -6.51 -7.74
N ALA A 259 -21.73 -7.36 -6.73
CA ALA A 259 -21.94 -6.98 -5.34
C ALA A 259 -20.94 -5.88 -4.89
N GLU A 260 -19.67 -5.99 -5.30
CA GLU A 260 -18.65 -4.97 -5.00
C GLU A 260 -18.88 -3.69 -5.83
N ARG A 261 -19.41 -3.81 -7.06
CA ARG A 261 -19.75 -2.67 -7.93
C ARG A 261 -20.90 -1.84 -7.34
N GLU A 262 -21.91 -2.48 -6.77
CA GLU A 262 -23.05 -1.81 -6.12
C GLU A 262 -22.64 -0.95 -4.93
N THR A 263 -21.57 -1.35 -4.22
CA THR A 263 -21.02 -0.55 -3.11
C THR A 263 -20.06 0.56 -3.56
N GLY A 264 -19.85 0.73 -4.88
CA GLY A 264 -18.87 1.69 -5.42
C GLY A 264 -17.42 1.24 -5.27
N GLY A 265 -17.18 -0.04 -4.97
CA GLY A 265 -15.86 -0.59 -4.64
C GLY A 265 -14.86 -0.71 -5.80
N TRP A 266 -15.27 -0.39 -7.05
CA TRP A 266 -14.40 -0.48 -8.23
C TRP A 266 -14.12 0.86 -8.87
N ALA A 267 -12.84 1.14 -9.11
CA ALA A 267 -12.39 2.22 -10.00
C ALA A 267 -12.27 1.69 -11.43
N LEU A 268 -13.32 1.82 -12.23
CA LEU A 268 -13.38 1.25 -13.58
C LEU A 268 -12.97 2.23 -14.68
N GLN A 269 -13.02 3.55 -14.41
CA GLN A 269 -12.68 4.56 -15.40
C GLN A 269 -11.19 4.51 -15.77
N GLY A 270 -10.88 4.43 -17.06
CA GLY A 270 -9.50 4.37 -17.55
C GLY A 270 -8.77 3.04 -17.34
N VAL A 271 -9.44 2.02 -16.83
CA VAL A 271 -8.87 0.69 -16.66
C VAL A 271 -8.80 -0.03 -18.00
N ARG A 272 -7.60 -0.49 -18.38
CA ARG A 272 -7.43 -1.31 -19.60
C ARG A 272 -8.23 -2.63 -19.46
N PRO A 273 -8.82 -3.16 -20.54
CA PRO A 273 -9.62 -4.39 -20.47
C PRO A 273 -8.92 -5.55 -19.77
N ALA A 274 -7.63 -5.73 -20.03
CA ALA A 274 -6.83 -6.77 -19.39
C ALA A 274 -6.64 -6.59 -17.88
N ASN A 275 -6.86 -5.40 -17.33
CA ASN A 275 -6.75 -5.08 -15.91
C ASN A 275 -8.13 -4.94 -15.23
N HIS A 276 -9.21 -5.22 -15.96
CA HIS A 276 -10.56 -5.17 -15.41
C HIS A 276 -10.72 -6.14 -14.24
N PRO A 277 -11.27 -5.73 -13.08
CA PRO A 277 -11.35 -6.56 -11.88
C PRO A 277 -12.00 -7.92 -12.11
N LEU A 278 -13.09 -7.98 -12.86
CA LEU A 278 -13.77 -9.25 -13.18
C LEU A 278 -12.85 -10.22 -13.94
N VAL A 279 -12.06 -9.73 -14.89
CA VAL A 279 -11.08 -10.55 -15.63
C VAL A 279 -10.04 -11.11 -14.65
N ARG A 280 -9.62 -10.32 -13.68
CA ARG A 280 -8.65 -10.73 -12.66
C ARG A 280 -9.23 -11.73 -11.66
N LEU A 281 -10.48 -11.55 -11.24
CA LEU A 281 -11.17 -12.53 -10.39
C LEU A 281 -11.31 -13.88 -11.08
N ARG A 282 -11.71 -13.88 -12.36
CA ARG A 282 -11.79 -15.11 -13.16
C ARG A 282 -10.43 -15.77 -13.37
N ALA A 283 -9.37 -14.99 -13.60
CA ALA A 283 -8.00 -15.50 -13.69
C ALA A 283 -7.55 -16.14 -12.37
N TYR A 284 -7.85 -15.51 -11.23
CA TYR A 284 -7.53 -16.07 -9.92
C TYR A 284 -8.33 -17.33 -9.61
N ARG A 285 -9.61 -17.37 -9.96
CA ARG A 285 -10.44 -18.59 -9.86
C ARG A 285 -9.83 -19.74 -10.68
N GLY A 286 -9.43 -19.46 -11.92
CA GLY A 286 -8.75 -20.44 -12.77
C GLY A 286 -7.44 -20.95 -12.15
N TRP A 287 -6.65 -20.03 -11.56
CA TRP A 287 -5.42 -20.39 -10.86
C TRP A 287 -5.67 -21.32 -9.68
N ILE A 288 -6.63 -20.99 -8.79
CA ILE A 288 -6.97 -21.87 -7.66
C ILE A 288 -7.55 -23.20 -8.12
N GLY A 289 -8.35 -23.19 -9.19
CA GLY A 289 -8.88 -24.43 -9.78
C GLY A 289 -7.79 -25.35 -10.31
N ALA A 290 -6.71 -24.80 -10.86
CA ALA A 290 -5.56 -25.57 -11.32
C ALA A 290 -4.68 -26.06 -10.17
N VAL A 291 -4.40 -25.19 -9.18
CA VAL A 291 -3.51 -25.48 -8.05
C VAL A 291 -4.04 -24.84 -6.77
N GLY A 292 -5.00 -25.53 -6.13
CA GLY A 292 -5.63 -25.03 -4.91
C GLY A 292 -4.70 -24.91 -3.70
N ASP A 293 -3.65 -25.72 -3.63
CA ASP A 293 -2.63 -25.73 -2.57
C ASP A 293 -1.40 -24.85 -2.88
N TRP A 294 -1.56 -23.88 -3.78
CA TRP A 294 -0.46 -23.04 -4.26
C TRP A 294 0.36 -22.34 -3.17
N PRO A 295 -0.20 -21.88 -2.02
CA PRO A 295 0.63 -21.31 -0.94
C PRO A 295 1.61 -22.32 -0.36
N GLU A 296 1.20 -23.58 -0.19
CA GLU A 296 2.07 -24.63 0.33
C GLU A 296 3.13 -25.04 -0.68
N ARG A 297 2.82 -25.00 -1.97
CA ARG A 297 3.81 -25.18 -3.03
C ARG A 297 4.82 -24.04 -3.06
N LEU A 298 4.36 -22.80 -2.93
CA LEU A 298 5.25 -21.64 -2.81
C LEU A 298 6.20 -21.79 -1.63
N ARG A 299 5.70 -22.21 -0.47
CA ARG A 299 6.54 -22.47 0.72
C ARG A 299 7.64 -23.48 0.43
N ARG A 300 7.29 -24.61 -0.19
CA ARG A 300 8.28 -25.64 -0.55
C ARG A 300 9.34 -25.11 -1.51
N GLU A 301 8.90 -24.39 -2.56
CA GLU A 301 9.83 -23.75 -3.49
C GLU A 301 10.80 -22.79 -2.81
N GLY A 302 10.36 -22.05 -1.78
CA GLY A 302 11.23 -21.18 -0.99
C GLY A 302 12.24 -21.95 -0.15
N LEU A 303 11.81 -23.00 0.55
CA LEU A 303 12.66 -23.83 1.38
C LEU A 303 13.73 -24.61 0.54
N ASP A 304 13.36 -25.01 -0.67
CA ASP A 304 14.24 -25.72 -1.60
C ASP A 304 15.08 -24.76 -2.46
N TRP A 305 15.15 -23.47 -2.07
CA TRP A 305 15.91 -22.48 -2.83
C TRP A 305 17.41 -22.72 -2.75
N PRO A 306 18.13 -22.78 -3.87
CA PRO A 306 19.56 -23.00 -3.86
C PRO A 306 20.28 -21.90 -3.08
N ASN A 307 21.30 -22.29 -2.30
CA ASN A 307 22.19 -21.32 -1.69
C ASN A 307 23.11 -20.72 -2.75
N TRP A 308 23.21 -19.39 -2.73
CA TRP A 308 24.12 -18.61 -3.56
C TRP A 308 25.04 -17.81 -2.64
N ASP A 309 26.33 -17.77 -2.98
CA ASP A 309 27.24 -16.88 -2.29
C ASP A 309 26.91 -15.42 -2.60
N ALA A 310 27.18 -14.55 -1.63
CA ALA A 310 26.93 -13.11 -1.77
C ALA A 310 27.57 -12.60 -3.07
N THR A 311 26.75 -12.05 -3.94
CA THR A 311 27.17 -11.61 -5.26
C THR A 311 27.95 -10.31 -5.13
N GLU A 312 29.08 -10.19 -5.84
CA GLU A 312 29.78 -8.92 -5.99
C GLU A 312 28.83 -7.85 -6.52
N LEU A 313 28.82 -6.68 -5.87
CA LEU A 313 27.95 -5.54 -6.20
C LEU A 313 28.15 -5.01 -7.63
N THR A 314 29.26 -5.37 -8.26
CA THR A 314 29.68 -4.92 -9.59
C THR A 314 29.04 -5.66 -10.76
N GLU A 315 28.44 -6.83 -10.53
CA GLU A 315 27.84 -7.63 -11.59
C GLU A 315 26.55 -6.98 -12.12
N SER A 316 26.42 -6.84 -13.44
CA SER A 316 25.21 -6.33 -14.06
C SER A 316 24.02 -7.25 -13.82
N ALA A 317 22.80 -6.68 -13.78
CA ALA A 317 21.58 -7.47 -13.59
C ALA A 317 21.39 -8.53 -14.69
N MET A 318 21.89 -8.29 -15.90
CA MET A 318 21.79 -9.24 -17.00
C MET A 318 22.73 -10.44 -16.80
N GLU A 319 23.99 -10.21 -16.41
CA GLU A 319 24.97 -11.24 -16.13
C GLU A 319 24.51 -12.10 -14.95
N TRP A 320 24.09 -11.45 -13.87
CA TRP A 320 23.55 -12.14 -12.70
C TRP A 320 22.36 -13.03 -13.07
N ARG A 321 21.34 -12.49 -13.79
CA ARG A 321 20.17 -13.28 -14.22
C ARG A 321 20.56 -14.51 -15.05
N ARG A 322 21.60 -14.39 -15.88
CA ARG A 322 22.12 -15.50 -16.68
C ARG A 322 22.81 -16.52 -15.79
N ARG A 323 23.69 -16.08 -14.91
CA ARG A 323 24.47 -16.94 -14.01
C ARG A 323 23.58 -17.75 -13.08
N VAL A 324 22.57 -17.13 -12.46
CA VAL A 324 21.64 -17.82 -11.53
C VAL A 324 20.50 -18.55 -12.24
N GLY A 325 20.42 -18.51 -13.56
CA GLY A 325 19.30 -19.09 -14.29
C GLY A 325 17.95 -18.48 -13.96
N PHE A 326 17.90 -17.16 -13.70
CA PHE A 326 16.74 -16.44 -13.17
C PHE A 326 15.43 -16.78 -13.90
N LYS A 327 15.44 -16.77 -15.24
CA LYS A 327 14.24 -17.06 -16.04
C LYS A 327 13.71 -18.48 -15.79
N ALA A 328 14.61 -19.47 -15.77
CA ALA A 328 14.20 -20.87 -15.57
C ALA A 328 13.64 -21.08 -14.16
N ARG A 329 14.30 -20.51 -13.14
CA ARG A 329 13.83 -20.60 -11.74
C ARG A 329 12.48 -19.89 -11.56
N TRP A 330 12.35 -18.65 -12.04
CA TRP A 330 11.09 -17.92 -12.00
C TRP A 330 9.95 -18.71 -12.66
N MET A 331 10.20 -19.24 -13.88
CA MET A 331 9.20 -20.06 -14.58
C MET A 331 8.87 -21.35 -13.82
N GLY A 332 9.85 -21.97 -13.20
CA GLY A 332 9.68 -23.16 -12.37
C GLY A 332 8.71 -22.91 -11.21
N VAL A 333 8.98 -21.86 -10.43
CA VAL A 333 8.13 -21.47 -9.29
C VAL A 333 6.74 -21.10 -9.77
N MET A 334 6.61 -20.23 -10.78
CA MET A 334 5.29 -19.79 -11.29
C MET A 334 4.47 -20.95 -11.85
N ARG A 335 5.10 -21.97 -12.43
CA ARG A 335 4.45 -23.19 -12.86
C ARG A 335 4.05 -24.07 -11.68
N ALA A 336 4.93 -24.26 -10.71
CA ALA A 336 4.67 -25.09 -9.53
C ALA A 336 3.48 -24.59 -8.74
N ILE A 337 3.32 -23.27 -8.62
CA ILE A 337 2.17 -22.64 -7.97
C ILE A 337 0.94 -22.49 -8.88
N GLY A 338 1.01 -22.82 -10.19
CA GLY A 338 -0.09 -22.72 -11.14
C GLY A 338 -0.38 -21.31 -11.68
N ALA A 339 0.42 -20.33 -11.36
CA ALA A 339 0.20 -18.94 -11.77
C ALA A 339 0.64 -18.65 -13.22
N LEU A 340 1.53 -19.47 -13.79
CA LEU A 340 2.19 -19.20 -15.08
C LEU A 340 1.19 -19.01 -16.23
N ASP A 341 0.17 -19.83 -16.28
CA ASP A 341 -0.82 -19.84 -17.38
C ASP A 341 -2.07 -18.98 -17.09
N CYS A 342 -2.26 -18.59 -15.82
CA CYS A 342 -3.44 -17.84 -15.38
C CYS A 342 -3.18 -16.34 -15.24
N VAL A 343 -1.93 -15.94 -14.98
CA VAL A 343 -1.56 -14.54 -14.76
C VAL A 343 -0.67 -14.07 -15.91
N PRO A 344 -1.07 -13.06 -16.69
CA PRO A 344 -0.24 -12.51 -17.77
C PRO A 344 1.13 -12.06 -17.27
N ARG A 345 2.17 -12.30 -18.05
CA ARG A 345 3.57 -12.16 -17.62
C ARG A 345 3.90 -10.82 -16.92
N PRO A 346 3.57 -9.65 -17.46
CA PRO A 346 3.93 -8.40 -16.76
C PRO A 346 3.32 -8.32 -15.35
N ARG A 347 2.12 -8.91 -15.16
CA ARG A 347 1.46 -8.97 -13.87
C ARG A 347 2.05 -10.07 -12.98
N ALA A 348 2.50 -11.18 -13.56
CA ALA A 348 3.20 -12.24 -12.87
C ALA A 348 4.56 -11.75 -12.33
N ASP A 349 5.24 -10.86 -13.06
CA ASP A 349 6.46 -10.20 -12.59
C ASP A 349 6.17 -9.27 -11.39
N ASN A 350 5.04 -8.55 -11.37
CA ASN A 350 4.61 -7.78 -10.21
C ASN A 350 4.25 -8.69 -9.02
N LEU A 351 3.54 -9.78 -9.27
CA LEU A 351 3.21 -10.77 -8.24
C LEU A 351 4.49 -11.33 -7.59
N TRP A 352 5.50 -11.61 -8.41
CA TRP A 352 6.82 -12.04 -7.94
C TRP A 352 7.49 -10.99 -7.05
N GLY A 353 7.61 -9.75 -7.55
CA GLY A 353 8.34 -8.68 -6.89
C GLY A 353 7.61 -8.07 -5.70
N ASP A 354 6.31 -7.77 -5.83
CA ASP A 354 5.54 -7.14 -4.74
C ASP A 354 5.02 -8.14 -3.70
N GLY A 355 4.86 -9.42 -4.08
CA GLY A 355 4.18 -10.39 -3.24
C GLY A 355 5.03 -11.58 -2.83
N LEU A 356 5.39 -12.45 -3.78
CA LEU A 356 5.90 -13.77 -3.45
C LEU A 356 7.27 -13.73 -2.76
N LEU A 357 8.20 -12.90 -3.24
CA LEU A 357 9.51 -12.77 -2.60
C LEU A 357 9.44 -12.14 -1.21
N PRO A 358 8.71 -11.02 -0.97
CA PRO A 358 8.52 -10.50 0.38
C PRO A 358 7.83 -11.49 1.33
N LEU A 359 6.84 -12.26 0.87
CA LEU A 359 6.19 -13.29 1.68
C LEU A 359 7.16 -14.41 2.09
N LEU A 360 7.95 -14.92 1.14
CA LEU A 360 8.95 -15.95 1.42
C LEU A 360 10.02 -15.49 2.42
N ALA A 361 10.51 -14.26 2.26
CA ALA A 361 11.47 -13.67 3.19
C ALA A 361 10.84 -13.39 4.55
N GLY A 362 9.64 -12.80 4.58
CA GLY A 362 8.91 -12.49 5.82
C GLY A 362 8.56 -13.72 6.65
N ALA A 363 8.28 -14.86 6.00
CA ALA A 363 8.04 -16.13 6.64
C ALA A 363 9.31 -16.91 7.03
N GLY A 364 10.50 -16.43 6.63
CA GLY A 364 11.75 -17.18 6.83
C GLY A 364 11.90 -18.42 5.93
N HIS A 365 11.09 -18.52 4.86
CA HIS A 365 11.19 -19.63 3.90
C HIS A 365 12.26 -19.42 2.84
N LEU A 366 12.80 -18.21 2.76
CA LEU A 366 13.92 -17.82 1.95
C LEU A 366 14.79 -16.84 2.74
N ARG A 367 16.11 -16.97 2.72
CA ARG A 367 17.00 -16.03 3.41
C ARG A 367 16.81 -14.62 2.87
N GLU A 368 16.68 -13.64 3.75
CA GLU A 368 16.30 -12.27 3.41
C GLU A 368 17.25 -11.62 2.41
N GLU A 369 18.58 -11.76 2.60
CA GLU A 369 19.57 -11.22 1.69
C GLU A 369 19.51 -11.86 0.29
N GLN A 370 19.29 -13.15 0.25
CA GLN A 370 19.13 -13.88 -1.00
C GLN A 370 17.84 -13.45 -1.72
N ALA A 371 16.74 -13.32 -0.99
CA ALA A 371 15.47 -12.83 -1.51
C ALA A 371 15.61 -11.40 -2.06
N PHE A 372 16.34 -10.52 -1.35
CA PHE A 372 16.65 -9.18 -1.81
C PHE A 372 17.41 -9.16 -3.13
N ASP A 373 18.42 -10.00 -3.28
CA ASP A 373 19.19 -10.11 -4.54
C ASP A 373 18.30 -10.53 -5.72
N TRP A 374 17.38 -11.46 -5.51
CA TRP A 374 16.40 -11.86 -6.50
C TRP A 374 15.40 -10.76 -6.79
N TRP A 375 14.94 -10.06 -5.76
CA TRP A 375 14.00 -8.97 -5.85
C TRP A 375 14.57 -7.77 -6.59
N ARG A 376 15.71 -7.26 -6.18
CA ARG A 376 16.29 -6.04 -6.76
C ARG A 376 16.67 -6.21 -8.23
N ARG A 377 17.06 -7.41 -8.66
CA ARG A 377 17.45 -7.71 -10.03
C ARG A 377 16.35 -8.34 -10.87
N ALA A 378 15.13 -8.52 -10.33
CA ALA A 378 13.98 -9.01 -11.08
C ALA A 378 13.60 -8.08 -12.26
N TRP A 379 12.80 -8.59 -13.19
CA TRP A 379 12.24 -7.74 -14.24
C TRP A 379 11.32 -6.68 -13.64
N PRO A 380 11.19 -5.49 -14.28
CA PRO A 380 10.46 -4.35 -13.71
C PRO A 380 8.95 -4.54 -13.68
N GLY A 381 8.39 -5.58 -14.31
CA GLY A 381 6.96 -5.84 -14.35
C GLY A 381 6.17 -4.81 -15.18
N ASP A 382 4.88 -4.68 -14.84
CA ASP A 382 3.98 -3.71 -15.47
C ASP A 382 4.12 -2.35 -14.77
N GLN A 383 5.02 -1.52 -15.29
CA GLN A 383 5.31 -0.20 -14.75
C GLN A 383 4.85 0.91 -15.69
N PRO A 384 4.34 2.04 -15.18
CA PRO A 384 4.01 3.21 -15.98
C PRO A 384 5.21 3.73 -16.80
N ASP A 385 4.93 4.23 -18.00
CA ASP A 385 5.97 4.77 -18.90
C ASP A 385 6.67 5.99 -18.31
N SER A 386 6.00 6.78 -17.47
CA SER A 386 6.60 7.90 -16.72
C SER A 386 7.76 7.45 -15.85
N VAL A 387 7.60 6.36 -15.09
CA VAL A 387 8.65 5.77 -14.25
C VAL A 387 9.83 5.30 -15.11
N LYS A 388 9.55 4.58 -16.19
CA LYS A 388 10.58 4.10 -17.12
C LYS A 388 11.35 5.24 -17.80
N LYS A 389 10.64 6.30 -18.21
CA LYS A 389 11.25 7.49 -18.82
C LYS A 389 12.16 8.21 -17.82
N THR A 390 11.71 8.38 -16.58
CA THR A 390 12.50 9.01 -15.52
C THR A 390 13.81 8.24 -15.26
N LEU A 391 13.76 6.92 -15.12
CA LEU A 391 14.97 6.10 -14.91
C LEU A 391 15.93 6.12 -16.11
N ARG A 392 15.41 6.23 -17.33
CA ARG A 392 16.23 6.38 -18.53
C ARG A 392 16.90 7.77 -18.60
N SER A 393 16.19 8.85 -18.25
CA SER A 393 16.76 10.20 -18.22
C SER A 393 17.85 10.36 -17.17
N LEU A 394 17.83 9.58 -16.09
CA LEU A 394 18.93 9.48 -15.13
C LEU A 394 20.14 8.66 -15.63
N GLY A 395 20.06 8.06 -16.83
CA GLY A 395 21.11 7.17 -17.35
C GLY A 395 21.27 5.85 -16.58
N VAL A 396 20.41 5.59 -15.60
CA VAL A 396 20.47 4.37 -14.75
C VAL A 396 20.15 3.14 -15.59
N ALA A 397 19.14 3.23 -16.45
CA ALA A 397 18.77 2.18 -17.39
C ALA A 397 19.21 2.56 -18.82
N SER A 398 20.19 1.86 -19.37
CA SER A 398 20.74 2.10 -20.69
C SER A 398 20.80 0.81 -21.53
N GLY A 399 19.78 0.56 -22.32
CA GLY A 399 19.77 -0.53 -23.30
C GLY A 399 19.97 -1.93 -22.70
N GLN A 400 20.73 -2.76 -23.40
CA GLN A 400 20.99 -4.14 -22.99
C GLN A 400 22.04 -4.27 -21.87
N THR A 401 22.96 -3.33 -21.78
CA THR A 401 24.07 -3.38 -20.80
C THR A 401 23.55 -3.18 -19.38
N HIS A 402 22.60 -2.26 -19.19
CA HIS A 402 21.98 -1.98 -17.90
C HIS A 402 20.46 -2.00 -18.05
N PRO A 403 19.86 -3.19 -18.13
CA PRO A 403 18.41 -3.31 -18.25
C PRO A 403 17.74 -2.81 -16.98
N LEU A 404 16.59 -2.20 -17.15
CA LEU A 404 15.75 -1.78 -16.03
C LEU A 404 15.45 -2.96 -15.10
N THR A 405 15.57 -2.73 -13.80
CA THR A 405 15.30 -3.73 -12.77
C THR A 405 14.13 -3.34 -11.89
N TRP A 406 13.60 -4.31 -11.14
CA TRP A 406 12.59 -4.05 -10.12
C TRP A 406 13.12 -3.11 -9.04
N GLY A 407 14.37 -3.33 -8.57
CA GLY A 407 15.02 -2.48 -7.58
C GLY A 407 15.14 -1.02 -8.02
N ASP A 408 15.49 -0.75 -9.28
CA ASP A 408 15.57 0.62 -9.80
C ASP A 408 14.21 1.33 -9.71
N VAL A 409 13.13 0.62 -10.07
CA VAL A 409 11.77 1.15 -9.99
C VAL A 409 11.38 1.44 -8.54
N GLN A 410 11.56 0.47 -7.67
CA GLN A 410 11.16 0.59 -6.26
C GLN A 410 12.02 1.61 -5.50
N GLY A 411 13.31 1.71 -5.84
CA GLY A 411 14.20 2.73 -5.29
C GLY A 411 13.74 4.15 -5.68
N LEU A 412 13.35 4.36 -6.95
CA LEU A 412 12.81 5.64 -7.41
C LEU A 412 11.51 6.00 -6.70
N LEU A 413 10.60 5.05 -6.53
CA LEU A 413 9.32 5.26 -5.84
C LEU A 413 9.55 5.62 -4.37
N TRP A 414 10.46 4.91 -3.69
CA TRP A 414 10.83 5.21 -2.31
C TRP A 414 11.47 6.57 -2.16
N TRP A 415 12.44 6.91 -3.02
CA TRP A 415 13.05 8.23 -3.02
C TRP A 415 12.01 9.34 -3.19
N ARG A 416 11.09 9.18 -4.14
CA ARG A 416 10.05 10.18 -4.38
C ARG A 416 9.16 10.37 -3.16
N TRP A 417 8.83 9.30 -2.48
CA TRP A 417 8.09 9.33 -1.24
C TRP A 417 8.88 10.03 -0.12
N ASP A 418 10.17 9.70 0.06
CA ASP A 418 11.03 10.32 1.07
C ASP A 418 11.19 11.82 0.84
N GLN A 419 11.27 12.30 -0.40
CA GLN A 419 11.26 13.72 -0.72
C GLN A 419 9.96 14.42 -0.32
N ALA A 420 8.81 13.80 -0.57
CA ALA A 420 7.52 14.35 -0.14
C ALA A 420 7.46 14.50 1.38
N ARG A 421 8.02 13.54 2.11
CA ARG A 421 8.19 13.54 3.55
C ARG A 421 9.03 14.73 4.03
N GLN A 422 10.25 14.90 3.48
CA GLN A 422 11.15 15.99 3.88
C GLN A 422 10.59 17.38 3.60
N ALA A 423 9.86 17.55 2.51
CA ALA A 423 9.19 18.81 2.18
C ALA A 423 8.08 19.18 3.18
N THR A 424 7.49 18.20 3.84
CA THR A 424 6.49 18.43 4.91
C THR A 424 7.17 18.83 6.22
N LEU A 425 8.28 18.19 6.59
CA LEU A 425 9.07 18.50 7.80
C LEU A 425 9.75 19.86 7.75
N GLY A 426 10.12 20.37 6.58
CA GLY A 426 10.76 21.69 6.41
C GLY A 426 9.78 22.86 6.42
N ARG A 427 8.46 22.61 6.59
CA ARG A 427 7.42 23.64 6.70
C ARG A 427 6.86 23.81 8.12
N THR A 428 7.31 23.01 9.06
CA THR A 428 7.10 23.15 10.50
C THR A 428 8.32 23.81 11.13
#